data_2c60d9d9ae4009e0bb70f03385602d71
#
_entry.id   2c60d9d9ae4009e0bb70f03385602d71
#
_cell.length_a   1.000
_cell.length_b   1.000
_cell.length_c   1.000
_cell.angle_alpha   90.00
_cell.angle_beta   90.00
_cell.angle_gamma   90.00
#
_symmetry.space_group_name_H-M   'P 1'
#
loop_
_entity.id
_entity.type
_entity.pdbx_description
1 polymer ?
#
loop_
_entity_poly.entity_id
_entity_poly.type
_entity_poly.pdbx_seq_one_letter_code
_entity_poly.pdbx_strand_id
1 'polypeptide(L)'
;TAALDSTCIGYGQGKATDSQNCPLDALAFNERYAEYGAFATTPDTSRIILTFDQGYENGYTAQILDTLKEKHATAIFFLTGDYAKKETALVERMIAEGHVLGNHGMTHASLPNCTQAEAMEEIQSLHDYVLQTYDYEMQYFRCPCGEYSEQALQWVQDAGYQTVFWSGAYVDWKTDDQPNPDTAYETLLSTAHGGEILLLHSVSSTNAAILGDVIDGFRAAGYTV
;
A
#
# COMPACT_ATOMS: atom_id res chain seq x y z
N THR A 1 17.26 25.41 13.45
CA THR A 1 16.69 24.07 13.25
C THR A 1 17.61 23.29 12.34
N ALA A 2 18.06 22.10 12.77
CA ALA A 2 18.88 21.23 11.95
C ALA A 2 18.11 20.83 10.67
N ALA A 3 18.80 20.77 9.53
CA ALA A 3 18.21 20.29 8.30
C ALA A 3 17.84 18.81 8.44
N LEU A 4 16.72 18.40 7.87
CA LEU A 4 16.30 17.01 7.84
C LEU A 4 17.22 16.17 6.97
N ASP A 5 17.44 14.91 7.35
CA ASP A 5 18.28 14.00 6.61
C ASP A 5 17.65 13.65 5.26
N SER A 6 18.43 13.86 4.19
CA SER A 6 18.01 13.59 2.81
C SER A 6 18.48 12.23 2.29
N THR A 7 19.17 11.43 3.12
CA THR A 7 19.67 10.12 2.74
C THR A 7 18.53 9.21 2.32
N CYS A 8 18.63 8.64 1.12
CA CYS A 8 17.66 7.67 0.61
C CYS A 8 17.77 6.34 1.37
N ILE A 9 16.68 5.89 1.91
CA ILE A 9 16.57 4.62 2.65
C ILE A 9 15.52 3.77 1.95
N GLY A 10 15.84 2.49 1.73
CA GLY A 10 14.88 1.49 1.27
C GLY A 10 14.13 0.88 2.46
N TYR A 11 12.81 0.95 2.44
CA TYR A 11 11.98 0.33 3.46
C TYR A 11 11.81 -1.17 3.22
N GLY A 12 11.77 -1.95 4.30
CA GLY A 12 11.37 -3.35 4.32
C GLY A 12 10.92 -3.72 5.73
N GLN A 13 9.92 -4.61 5.84
CA GLN A 13 9.39 -5.04 7.14
C GLN A 13 10.35 -5.91 7.93
N GLY A 14 11.40 -6.44 7.29
CA GLY A 14 12.33 -7.36 7.92
C GLY A 14 11.76 -8.76 8.15
N LYS A 15 12.55 -9.63 8.79
CA LYS A 15 12.15 -11.03 9.05
C LYS A 15 11.92 -11.32 10.53
N ALA A 16 12.64 -10.62 11.42
CA ALA A 16 12.49 -10.82 12.85
C ALA A 16 11.13 -10.29 13.33
N THR A 17 10.45 -11.06 14.14
CA THR A 17 9.10 -10.76 14.65
C THR A 17 9.07 -10.80 16.16
N ASP A 18 8.06 -10.13 16.73
CA ASP A 18 7.77 -10.25 18.17
C ASP A 18 6.93 -11.51 18.47
N SER A 19 6.49 -11.66 19.71
CA SER A 19 5.69 -12.81 20.16
C SER A 19 4.30 -12.86 19.51
N GLN A 20 3.84 -11.78 18.90
CA GLN A 20 2.57 -11.67 18.18
C GLN A 20 2.73 -11.74 16.66
N ASN A 21 3.90 -12.16 16.21
CA ASN A 21 4.25 -12.31 14.79
C ASN A 21 4.38 -10.97 14.03
N CYS A 22 4.40 -9.84 14.73
CA CYS A 22 4.57 -8.53 14.11
C CYS A 22 6.06 -8.26 13.81
N PRO A 23 6.42 -7.84 12.59
CA PRO A 23 7.80 -7.53 12.24
C PRO A 23 8.39 -6.42 13.11
N LEU A 24 9.56 -6.67 13.68
CA LEU A 24 10.24 -5.70 14.56
C LEU A 24 10.66 -4.44 13.80
N ASP A 25 11.08 -4.57 12.53
CA ASP A 25 11.49 -3.42 11.73
C ASP A 25 10.30 -2.51 11.40
N ALA A 26 9.11 -3.07 11.20
CA ALA A 26 7.89 -2.28 11.01
C ALA A 26 7.54 -1.48 12.27
N LEU A 27 7.64 -2.10 13.45
CA LEU A 27 7.40 -1.42 14.73
C LEU A 27 8.45 -0.34 15.00
N ALA A 28 9.72 -0.60 14.70
CA ALA A 28 10.79 0.38 14.83
C ALA A 28 10.58 1.58 13.89
N PHE A 29 10.10 1.33 12.67
CA PHE A 29 9.74 2.39 11.73
C PHE A 29 8.63 3.30 12.31
N ASN A 30 7.57 2.72 12.85
CA ASN A 30 6.49 3.48 13.46
C ASN A 30 6.99 4.38 14.58
N GLU A 31 7.80 3.83 15.48
CA GLU A 31 8.34 4.57 16.62
C GLU A 31 9.19 5.75 16.17
N ARG A 32 10.06 5.54 15.18
CA ARG A 32 10.98 6.56 14.70
C ARG A 32 10.30 7.65 13.89
N TYR A 33 9.29 7.32 13.07
CA TYR A 33 8.73 8.23 12.08
C TYR A 33 7.27 8.63 12.32
N ALA A 34 6.70 8.29 13.49
CA ALA A 34 5.35 8.71 13.86
C ALA A 34 5.17 10.23 13.81
N GLU A 35 6.20 10.99 14.19
CA GLU A 35 6.17 12.45 14.14
C GLU A 35 6.01 13.02 12.73
N TYR A 36 6.37 12.25 11.70
CA TYR A 36 6.17 12.60 10.29
C TYR A 36 4.85 12.06 9.73
N GLY A 37 3.98 11.52 10.57
CA GLY A 37 2.73 10.90 10.12
C GLY A 37 2.95 9.66 9.26
N ALA A 38 4.03 8.92 9.50
CA ALA A 38 4.41 7.73 8.74
C ALA A 38 4.28 6.47 9.59
N PHE A 39 3.69 5.41 9.02
CA PHE A 39 3.49 4.15 9.73
C PHE A 39 3.50 2.95 8.79
N ALA A 40 3.83 1.79 9.36
CA ALA A 40 3.92 0.51 8.67
C ALA A 40 2.96 -0.53 9.23
N THR A 41 2.32 -0.25 10.35
CA THR A 41 1.22 -1.04 10.94
C THR A 41 0.10 -0.11 11.36
N THR A 42 -1.11 -0.65 11.51
CA THR A 42 -2.22 0.10 12.13
C THR A 42 -2.24 -0.17 13.64
N PRO A 43 -2.66 0.80 14.47
CA PRO A 43 -2.78 0.58 15.92
C PRO A 43 -3.91 -0.39 16.30
N ASP A 44 -4.87 -0.63 15.42
CA ASP A 44 -5.95 -1.60 15.65
C ASP A 44 -5.43 -3.03 15.40
N THR A 45 -4.98 -3.69 16.45
CA THR A 45 -4.42 -5.04 16.39
C THR A 45 -5.46 -6.14 16.13
N SER A 46 -6.73 -5.81 16.03
CA SER A 46 -7.77 -6.75 15.60
C SER A 46 -7.90 -6.85 14.08
N ARG A 47 -7.26 -5.97 13.33
CA ARG A 47 -7.43 -5.82 11.88
C ARG A 47 -6.21 -6.23 11.08
N ILE A 48 -6.49 -6.68 9.85
CA ILE A 48 -5.52 -6.72 8.74
C ILE A 48 -6.07 -5.82 7.64
N ILE A 49 -5.25 -4.88 7.17
CA ILE A 49 -5.60 -3.96 6.09
C ILE A 49 -4.98 -4.46 4.79
N LEU A 50 -5.81 -4.71 3.80
CA LEU A 50 -5.37 -5.08 2.45
C LEU A 50 -4.99 -3.82 1.67
N THR A 51 -3.82 -3.81 1.05
CA THR A 51 -3.39 -2.71 0.20
C THR A 51 -2.83 -3.24 -1.12
N PHE A 52 -3.03 -2.47 -2.20
CA PHE A 52 -2.55 -2.79 -3.54
C PHE A 52 -1.86 -1.58 -4.14
N ASP A 53 -0.68 -1.77 -4.69
CA ASP A 53 0.01 -0.75 -5.48
C ASP A 53 -0.35 -0.94 -6.94
N GLN A 54 -0.94 0.09 -7.56
CA GLN A 54 -1.50 0.05 -8.91
C GLN A 54 -0.70 0.94 -9.86
N GLY A 55 0.20 0.35 -10.63
CA GLY A 55 1.00 1.06 -11.64
C GLY A 55 0.79 0.53 -13.05
N TYR A 56 0.52 -0.75 -13.20
CA TYR A 56 0.27 -1.44 -14.46
C TYR A 56 -0.95 -2.35 -14.32
N GLU A 57 -1.81 -2.37 -15.34
CA GLU A 57 -2.99 -3.25 -15.36
C GLU A 57 -2.67 -4.52 -16.15
N ASN A 58 -2.79 -5.68 -15.49
CA ASN A 58 -2.52 -6.99 -16.09
C ASN A 58 -3.78 -7.85 -16.27
N GLY A 59 -4.95 -7.26 -16.12
CA GLY A 59 -6.23 -7.93 -16.36
C GLY A 59 -6.83 -8.63 -15.13
N TYR A 60 -6.22 -8.54 -13.96
CA TYR A 60 -6.69 -9.22 -12.74
C TYR A 60 -7.42 -8.31 -11.74
N THR A 61 -7.34 -7.00 -11.90
CA THR A 61 -7.94 -6.06 -10.92
C THR A 61 -9.45 -6.22 -10.83
N ALA A 62 -10.14 -6.43 -11.95
CA ALA A 62 -11.59 -6.64 -11.94
C ALA A 62 -11.97 -7.87 -11.11
N GLN A 63 -11.25 -8.98 -11.25
CA GLN A 63 -11.46 -10.20 -10.46
C GLN A 63 -11.19 -9.96 -8.98
N ILE A 64 -10.15 -9.20 -8.65
CA ILE A 64 -9.82 -8.82 -7.26
C ILE A 64 -10.95 -8.00 -6.65
N LEU A 65 -11.47 -7.02 -7.40
CA LEU A 65 -12.61 -6.21 -6.95
C LEU A 65 -13.87 -7.06 -6.76
N ASP A 66 -14.14 -8.02 -7.66
CA ASP A 66 -15.26 -8.96 -7.53
C ASP A 66 -15.14 -9.76 -6.23
N THR A 67 -13.95 -10.26 -5.92
CA THR A 67 -13.68 -11.03 -4.70
C THR A 67 -13.87 -10.18 -3.45
N LEU A 68 -13.34 -8.97 -3.43
CA LEU A 68 -13.51 -8.04 -2.31
C LEU A 68 -14.99 -7.73 -2.06
N LYS A 69 -15.74 -7.52 -3.12
CA LYS A 69 -17.19 -7.27 -3.03
C LYS A 69 -17.94 -8.49 -2.49
N GLU A 70 -17.65 -9.68 -3.01
CA GLU A 70 -18.24 -10.94 -2.55
C GLU A 70 -17.96 -11.19 -1.06
N LYS A 71 -16.74 -10.91 -0.62
CA LYS A 71 -16.32 -11.12 0.77
C LYS A 71 -16.65 -9.95 1.69
N HIS A 72 -17.29 -8.89 1.20
CA HIS A 72 -17.55 -7.67 1.96
C HIS A 72 -16.28 -7.12 2.62
N ALA A 73 -15.19 -7.10 1.88
CA ALA A 73 -13.89 -6.58 2.30
C ALA A 73 -13.56 -5.32 1.52
N THR A 74 -12.83 -4.41 2.16
CA THR A 74 -12.32 -3.20 1.53
C THR A 74 -10.80 -3.19 1.53
N ALA A 75 -10.21 -2.46 0.59
CA ALA A 75 -8.77 -2.32 0.45
C ALA A 75 -8.40 -0.87 0.18
N ILE A 76 -7.10 -0.56 0.31
CA ILE A 76 -6.53 0.70 -0.13
C ILE A 76 -5.80 0.43 -1.45
N PHE A 77 -6.15 1.19 -2.49
CA PHE A 77 -5.46 1.13 -3.77
C PHE A 77 -4.60 2.38 -3.94
N PHE A 78 -3.28 2.21 -3.94
CA PHE A 78 -2.34 3.30 -4.17
C PHE A 78 -2.10 3.43 -5.67
N LEU A 79 -2.57 4.54 -6.25
CA LEU A 79 -2.56 4.76 -7.69
C LEU A 79 -1.38 5.62 -8.12
N THR A 80 -0.72 5.24 -9.22
CA THR A 80 0.15 6.16 -9.96
C THR A 80 -0.70 7.04 -10.87
N GLY A 81 -0.11 8.14 -11.36
CA GLY A 81 -0.79 9.01 -12.32
C GLY A 81 -1.15 8.28 -13.61
N ASP A 82 -0.28 7.43 -14.09
CA ASP A 82 -0.53 6.62 -15.30
C ASP A 82 -1.75 5.71 -15.12
N TYR A 83 -1.84 5.01 -14.00
CA TYR A 83 -2.98 4.15 -13.68
C TYR A 83 -4.28 4.96 -13.57
N ALA A 84 -4.26 6.07 -12.84
CA ALA A 84 -5.44 6.91 -12.64
C ALA A 84 -5.99 7.47 -13.97
N LYS A 85 -5.10 7.76 -14.93
CA LYS A 85 -5.48 8.30 -16.24
C LYS A 85 -5.98 7.22 -17.20
N LYS A 86 -5.37 6.04 -17.21
CA LYS A 86 -5.67 4.98 -18.17
C LYS A 86 -6.83 4.09 -17.74
N GLU A 87 -6.98 3.83 -16.46
CA GLU A 87 -7.90 2.80 -15.94
C GLU A 87 -9.14 3.43 -15.26
N THR A 88 -9.78 4.37 -15.97
CA THR A 88 -10.91 5.14 -15.45
C THR A 88 -12.04 4.26 -14.91
N ALA A 89 -12.43 3.23 -15.66
CA ALA A 89 -13.53 2.35 -15.24
C ALA A 89 -13.21 1.59 -13.96
N LEU A 90 -11.98 1.11 -13.79
CA LEU A 90 -11.55 0.40 -12.59
C LEU A 90 -11.47 1.35 -11.38
N VAL A 91 -10.95 2.56 -11.58
CA VAL A 91 -10.87 3.56 -10.51
C VAL A 91 -12.27 3.99 -10.05
N GLU A 92 -13.18 4.25 -10.98
CA GLU A 92 -14.57 4.56 -10.64
C GLU A 92 -15.23 3.42 -9.88
N ARG A 93 -14.95 2.17 -10.26
CA ARG A 93 -15.44 0.99 -9.58
C ARG A 93 -14.88 0.89 -8.15
N MET A 94 -13.59 1.16 -7.96
CA MET A 94 -12.96 1.19 -6.63
C MET A 94 -13.69 2.15 -5.70
N ILE A 95 -14.00 3.35 -6.18
CA ILE A 95 -14.71 4.37 -5.39
C ILE A 95 -16.15 3.92 -5.10
N ALA A 96 -16.86 3.45 -6.11
CA ALA A 96 -18.26 3.03 -5.97
C ALA A 96 -18.45 1.85 -5.01
N GLU A 97 -17.46 0.96 -4.93
CA GLU A 97 -17.48 -0.20 -4.04
C GLU A 97 -16.87 0.06 -2.66
N GLY A 98 -16.54 1.32 -2.34
CA GLY A 98 -16.16 1.75 -0.99
C GLY A 98 -14.69 1.58 -0.65
N HIS A 99 -13.83 1.37 -1.63
CA HIS A 99 -12.39 1.27 -1.40
C HIS A 99 -11.75 2.65 -1.19
N VAL A 100 -10.60 2.67 -0.53
CA VAL A 100 -9.82 3.87 -0.32
C VAL A 100 -8.80 4.01 -1.45
N LEU A 101 -8.72 5.19 -2.06
CA LEU A 101 -7.67 5.52 -3.01
C LEU A 101 -6.53 6.23 -2.29
N GLY A 102 -5.30 5.81 -2.58
CA GLY A 102 -4.08 6.44 -2.11
C GLY A 102 -3.23 6.96 -3.25
N ASN A 103 -2.32 7.85 -2.93
CA ASN A 103 -1.42 8.52 -3.87
C ASN A 103 -0.08 7.78 -3.90
N HIS A 104 0.34 7.34 -5.08
CA HIS A 104 1.62 6.65 -5.29
C HIS A 104 2.56 7.42 -6.23
N GLY A 105 2.31 8.75 -6.35
CA GLY A 105 3.09 9.66 -7.18
C GLY A 105 2.60 9.74 -8.63
N MET A 106 2.64 10.92 -9.22
CA MET A 106 2.19 11.13 -10.60
C MET A 106 2.99 10.27 -11.59
N THR A 107 4.31 10.22 -11.45
CA THR A 107 5.20 9.46 -12.33
C THR A 107 5.95 8.33 -11.63
N HIS A 108 5.54 7.96 -10.41
CA HIS A 108 6.21 6.96 -9.58
C HIS A 108 7.68 7.31 -9.29
N ALA A 109 7.97 8.59 -9.08
CA ALA A 109 9.34 9.03 -8.81
C ALA A 109 9.77 8.74 -7.36
N SER A 110 11.02 8.38 -7.18
CA SER A 110 11.62 8.21 -5.84
C SER A 110 11.79 9.58 -5.18
N LEU A 111 10.97 9.88 -4.17
CA LEU A 111 10.96 11.21 -3.54
C LEU A 111 12.29 11.63 -2.92
N PRO A 112 13.07 10.74 -2.26
CA PRO A 112 14.37 11.16 -1.72
C PRO A 112 15.36 11.61 -2.79
N ASN A 113 15.16 11.22 -4.04
CA ASN A 113 15.99 11.60 -5.18
C ASN A 113 15.44 12.82 -5.94
N CYS A 114 14.37 13.41 -5.47
CA CYS A 114 13.76 14.62 -6.02
C CYS A 114 14.21 15.87 -5.24
N THR A 115 14.13 17.02 -5.89
CA THR A 115 14.08 18.29 -5.16
C THR A 115 12.73 18.41 -4.45
N GLN A 116 12.62 19.33 -3.50
CA GLN A 116 11.35 19.60 -2.83
C GLN A 116 10.26 19.97 -3.84
N ALA A 117 10.55 20.83 -4.80
CA ALA A 117 9.61 21.25 -5.82
C ALA A 117 9.14 20.07 -6.68
N GLU A 118 10.04 19.18 -7.08
CA GLU A 118 9.71 17.98 -7.84
C GLU A 118 8.85 17.01 -7.02
N ALA A 119 9.18 16.80 -5.75
CA ALA A 119 8.41 15.93 -4.86
C ALA A 119 7.00 16.48 -4.63
N MET A 120 6.85 17.77 -4.38
CA MET A 120 5.54 18.39 -4.19
C MET A 120 4.70 18.33 -5.47
N GLU A 121 5.31 18.47 -6.65
CA GLU A 121 4.62 18.30 -7.92
C GLU A 121 4.14 16.86 -8.11
N GLU A 122 4.94 15.86 -7.76
CA GLU A 122 4.55 14.43 -7.83
C GLU A 122 3.32 14.14 -6.98
N ILE A 123 3.24 14.71 -5.80
CA ILE A 123 2.13 14.49 -4.87
C ILE A 123 0.91 15.31 -5.28
N GLN A 124 1.09 16.61 -5.52
CA GLN A 124 0.00 17.54 -5.69
C GLN A 124 -0.69 17.39 -7.05
N SER A 125 0.07 17.14 -8.12
CA SER A 125 -0.51 16.97 -9.45
C SER A 125 -1.45 15.77 -9.52
N LEU A 126 -1.09 14.66 -8.87
CA LEU A 126 -1.95 13.49 -8.80
C LEU A 126 -3.15 13.71 -7.87
N HIS A 127 -2.93 14.38 -6.74
CA HIS A 127 -4.02 14.78 -5.85
C HIS A 127 -5.09 15.59 -6.60
N ASP A 128 -4.66 16.60 -7.32
CA ASP A 128 -5.56 17.48 -8.09
C ASP A 128 -6.24 16.72 -9.22
N TYR A 129 -5.52 15.86 -9.93
CA TYR A 129 -6.08 15.06 -11.01
C TYR A 129 -7.21 14.14 -10.52
N VAL A 130 -7.00 13.43 -9.42
CA VAL A 130 -7.99 12.52 -8.84
C VAL A 130 -9.18 13.30 -8.28
N LEU A 131 -8.93 14.43 -7.63
CA LEU A 131 -10.00 15.29 -7.12
C LEU A 131 -10.88 15.83 -8.24
N GLN A 132 -10.28 16.36 -9.30
CA GLN A 132 -11.02 16.95 -10.42
C GLN A 132 -11.72 15.90 -11.28
N THR A 133 -11.09 14.75 -11.49
CA THR A 133 -11.62 13.70 -12.38
C THR A 133 -12.66 12.82 -11.70
N TYR A 134 -12.45 12.47 -10.43
CA TYR A 134 -13.24 11.48 -9.71
C TYR A 134 -13.99 12.04 -8.49
N ASP A 135 -13.83 13.32 -8.19
CA ASP A 135 -14.40 13.94 -6.97
C ASP A 135 -13.99 13.17 -5.69
N TYR A 136 -12.72 12.76 -5.64
CA TYR A 136 -12.17 11.99 -4.55
C TYR A 136 -10.90 12.66 -4.01
N GLU A 137 -10.88 12.93 -2.71
CA GLU A 137 -9.73 13.53 -2.03
C GLU A 137 -8.91 12.44 -1.33
N MET A 138 -7.70 12.19 -1.84
CA MET A 138 -6.79 11.21 -1.26
C MET A 138 -6.12 11.75 0.00
N GLN A 139 -5.86 10.86 0.98
CA GLN A 139 -5.26 11.20 2.28
C GLN A 139 -4.00 10.41 2.60
N TYR A 140 -3.75 9.33 1.87
CA TYR A 140 -2.63 8.42 2.14
C TYR A 140 -1.68 8.39 0.95
N PHE A 141 -0.39 8.38 1.27
CA PHE A 141 0.69 8.31 0.30
C PHE A 141 1.55 7.08 0.57
N ARG A 142 1.95 6.36 -0.47
CA ARG A 142 2.96 5.31 -0.38
C ARG A 142 4.14 5.69 -1.26
N CYS A 143 5.33 5.71 -0.65
CA CYS A 143 6.55 6.09 -1.35
C CYS A 143 6.87 5.09 -2.47
N PRO A 144 7.08 5.55 -3.70
CA PRO A 144 7.49 4.69 -4.80
C PRO A 144 8.76 3.92 -4.49
N CYS A 145 8.82 2.65 -4.88
CA CYS A 145 9.92 1.72 -4.63
C CYS A 145 10.20 1.45 -3.14
N GLY A 146 9.35 1.88 -2.23
CA GLY A 146 9.63 1.82 -0.80
C GLY A 146 10.79 2.73 -0.37
N GLU A 147 11.21 3.65 -1.21
CA GLU A 147 12.31 4.56 -0.93
C GLU A 147 11.83 5.82 -0.24
N TYR A 148 12.50 6.19 0.85
CA TYR A 148 12.16 7.37 1.64
C TYR A 148 13.41 8.04 2.21
N SER A 149 13.23 9.21 2.76
CA SER A 149 14.16 9.91 3.63
C SER A 149 13.36 10.65 4.69
N GLU A 150 13.98 11.03 5.79
CA GLU A 150 13.34 11.88 6.80
C GLU A 150 12.78 13.15 6.16
N GLN A 151 13.56 13.78 5.29
CA GLN A 151 13.14 14.97 4.56
C GLN A 151 11.91 14.71 3.67
N ALA A 152 11.89 13.61 2.92
CA ALA A 152 10.77 13.27 2.04
C ALA A 152 9.49 12.97 2.84
N LEU A 153 9.61 12.30 3.99
CA LEU A 153 8.46 12.06 4.88
C LEU A 153 7.84 13.37 5.38
N GLN A 154 8.67 14.36 5.69
CA GLN A 154 8.19 15.69 6.08
C GLN A 154 7.48 16.39 4.91
N TRP A 155 7.99 16.29 3.69
CA TRP A 155 7.32 16.85 2.52
C TRP A 155 5.93 16.23 2.29
N VAL A 156 5.82 14.93 2.46
CA VAL A 156 4.54 14.22 2.35
C VAL A 156 3.55 14.73 3.39
N GLN A 157 4.00 14.87 4.65
CA GLN A 157 3.20 15.42 5.73
C GLN A 157 2.78 16.87 5.47
N ASP A 158 3.68 17.69 4.97
CA ASP A 158 3.40 19.10 4.62
C ASP A 158 2.35 19.20 3.50
N ALA A 159 2.27 18.21 2.63
CA ALA A 159 1.24 18.12 1.59
C ALA A 159 -0.12 17.66 2.12
N GLY A 160 -0.25 17.37 3.41
CA GLY A 160 -1.50 16.95 4.06
C GLY A 160 -1.74 15.44 4.02
N TYR A 161 -0.71 14.65 3.75
CA TYR A 161 -0.80 13.19 3.65
C TYR A 161 -0.18 12.48 4.85
N GLN A 162 -0.64 11.26 5.09
CA GLN A 162 0.08 10.29 5.92
C GLN A 162 0.80 9.29 5.01
N THR A 163 2.05 8.95 5.35
CA THR A 163 2.80 7.92 4.65
C THR A 163 2.44 6.55 5.20
N VAL A 164 2.07 5.63 4.32
CA VAL A 164 1.70 4.25 4.67
C VAL A 164 2.66 3.28 3.98
N PHE A 165 3.47 2.59 4.78
CA PHE A 165 4.25 1.45 4.31
C PHE A 165 3.48 0.15 4.56
N TRP A 166 4.14 -0.94 4.90
CA TRP A 166 3.53 -2.26 5.08
C TRP A 166 4.28 -3.06 6.13
N SER A 167 3.62 -4.08 6.65
CA SER A 167 4.25 -5.05 7.57
C SER A 167 4.07 -6.49 7.08
N GLY A 168 3.44 -6.69 5.93
CA GLY A 168 3.36 -7.95 5.24
C GLY A 168 3.51 -7.76 3.75
N ALA A 169 4.33 -8.57 3.11
CA ALA A 169 4.55 -8.57 1.67
C ALA A 169 5.26 -9.84 1.24
N TYR A 170 5.10 -10.22 -0.01
CA TYR A 170 5.86 -11.32 -0.62
C TYR A 170 6.11 -11.01 -2.11
N VAL A 171 6.96 -11.79 -2.75
CA VAL A 171 7.32 -11.55 -4.16
C VAL A 171 6.18 -12.03 -5.06
N ASP A 172 5.29 -11.11 -5.43
CA ASP A 172 4.10 -11.37 -6.23
C ASP A 172 4.06 -10.60 -7.57
N TRP A 173 5.00 -9.68 -7.79
CA TRP A 173 4.97 -8.75 -8.94
C TRP A 173 5.63 -9.30 -10.20
N LYS A 174 6.32 -10.43 -10.15
CA LYS A 174 6.94 -11.05 -11.33
C LYS A 174 5.87 -11.79 -12.12
N THR A 175 5.32 -11.15 -13.13
CA THR A 175 4.17 -11.65 -13.90
C THR A 175 4.46 -12.95 -14.65
N ASP A 176 5.73 -13.20 -14.98
CA ASP A 176 6.23 -14.39 -15.67
C ASP A 176 6.76 -15.48 -14.73
N ASP A 177 6.77 -15.21 -13.43
CA ASP A 177 7.26 -16.14 -12.38
C ASP A 177 6.37 -16.01 -11.14
N GLN A 178 5.13 -16.49 -11.28
CA GLN A 178 4.15 -16.36 -10.21
C GLN A 178 4.32 -17.47 -9.17
N PRO A 179 4.19 -17.13 -7.87
CA PRO A 179 4.25 -18.09 -6.78
C PRO A 179 3.17 -19.17 -6.94
N ASN A 180 3.49 -20.37 -6.47
CA ASN A 180 2.49 -21.43 -6.35
C ASN A 180 1.35 -20.96 -5.43
N PRO A 181 0.07 -21.09 -5.83
CA PRO A 181 -1.06 -20.60 -5.04
C PRO A 181 -1.12 -21.16 -3.62
N ASP A 182 -0.88 -22.44 -3.44
CA ASP A 182 -0.93 -23.07 -2.11
C ASP A 182 0.20 -22.55 -1.20
N THR A 183 1.41 -22.42 -1.74
CA THR A 183 2.55 -21.86 -1.01
C THR A 183 2.33 -20.40 -0.66
N ALA A 184 1.79 -19.60 -1.58
CA ALA A 184 1.47 -18.20 -1.35
C ALA A 184 0.41 -18.05 -0.26
N TYR A 185 -0.64 -18.85 -0.30
CA TYR A 185 -1.68 -18.89 0.73
C TYR A 185 -1.07 -19.20 2.11
N GLU A 186 -0.28 -20.26 2.22
CA GLU A 186 0.39 -20.65 3.47
C GLU A 186 1.30 -19.54 3.99
N THR A 187 2.06 -18.91 3.12
CA THR A 187 2.95 -17.78 3.48
C THR A 187 2.16 -16.63 4.07
N LEU A 188 1.09 -16.21 3.41
CA LEU A 188 0.27 -15.08 3.87
C LEU A 188 -0.42 -15.37 5.20
N LEU A 189 -0.92 -16.58 5.40
CA LEU A 189 -1.54 -16.97 6.66
C LEU A 189 -0.52 -17.12 7.79
N SER A 190 0.66 -17.69 7.51
CA SER A 190 1.71 -17.90 8.53
C SER A 190 2.36 -16.60 8.99
N THR A 191 2.35 -15.56 8.16
CA THR A 191 2.92 -14.24 8.50
C THR A 191 1.87 -13.25 9.00
N ALA A 192 0.62 -13.65 9.09
CA ALA A 192 -0.46 -12.80 9.58
C ALA A 192 -0.22 -12.33 11.02
N HIS A 193 -0.53 -11.09 11.29
CA HIS A 193 -0.42 -10.49 12.63
C HIS A 193 -1.45 -9.36 12.78
N GLY A 194 -1.79 -9.05 14.03
CA GLY A 194 -2.71 -7.96 14.33
C GLY A 194 -2.11 -6.61 13.97
N GLY A 195 -2.89 -5.78 13.31
CA GLY A 195 -2.43 -4.48 12.82
C GLY A 195 -1.63 -4.53 11.52
N GLU A 196 -1.62 -5.68 10.85
CA GLU A 196 -0.91 -5.83 9.58
C GLU A 196 -1.45 -4.90 8.51
N ILE A 197 -0.52 -4.25 7.80
CA ILE A 197 -0.79 -3.61 6.52
C ILE A 197 -0.14 -4.50 5.46
N LEU A 198 -0.97 -5.19 4.68
CA LEU A 198 -0.52 -6.17 3.70
C LEU A 198 -0.39 -5.52 2.33
N LEU A 199 0.82 -5.56 1.78
CA LEU A 199 1.10 -5.09 0.42
C LEU A 199 0.95 -6.23 -0.57
N LEU A 200 0.01 -6.08 -1.49
CA LEU A 200 -0.22 -6.99 -2.62
C LEU A 200 -0.15 -6.21 -3.94
N HIS A 201 0.11 -6.93 -5.03
CA HIS A 201 0.07 -6.37 -6.38
C HIS A 201 -1.05 -7.05 -7.18
N SER A 202 -1.85 -6.24 -7.86
CA SER A 202 -2.99 -6.73 -8.65
C SER A 202 -2.56 -7.30 -10.02
N VAL A 203 -1.30 -7.13 -10.40
CA VAL A 203 -0.72 -7.79 -11.59
C VAL A 203 -0.57 -9.30 -11.40
N SER A 204 -0.71 -9.78 -10.18
CA SER A 204 -0.48 -11.17 -9.78
C SER A 204 -1.69 -12.05 -10.07
N SER A 205 -1.51 -13.03 -10.94
CA SER A 205 -2.51 -14.08 -11.16
C SER A 205 -2.73 -14.93 -9.90
N THR A 206 -1.67 -15.18 -9.15
CA THR A 206 -1.73 -15.91 -7.88
C THR A 206 -2.61 -15.18 -6.87
N ASN A 207 -2.39 -13.86 -6.67
CA ASN A 207 -3.22 -13.06 -5.76
C ASN A 207 -4.70 -13.09 -6.17
N ALA A 208 -4.98 -12.94 -7.45
CA ALA A 208 -6.35 -13.00 -7.96
C ALA A 208 -7.02 -14.34 -7.64
N ALA A 209 -6.26 -15.43 -7.72
CA ALA A 209 -6.77 -16.78 -7.46
C ALA A 209 -7.03 -17.07 -5.98
N ILE A 210 -6.16 -16.57 -5.07
CA ILE A 210 -6.20 -16.95 -3.65
C ILE A 210 -6.86 -15.91 -2.72
N LEU A 211 -7.14 -14.71 -3.20
CA LEU A 211 -7.56 -13.60 -2.32
C LEU A 211 -8.79 -13.95 -1.47
N GLY A 212 -9.79 -14.58 -2.05
CA GLY A 212 -10.99 -15.00 -1.31
C GLY A 212 -10.67 -15.95 -0.17
N ASP A 213 -9.85 -16.96 -0.42
CA ASP A 213 -9.42 -17.93 0.59
C ASP A 213 -8.54 -17.27 1.66
N VAL A 214 -7.69 -16.32 1.27
CA VAL A 214 -6.85 -15.55 2.20
C VAL A 214 -7.71 -14.72 3.15
N ILE A 215 -8.71 -14.02 2.65
CA ILE A 215 -9.66 -13.25 3.47
C ILE A 215 -10.38 -14.17 4.46
N ASP A 216 -10.91 -15.29 3.98
CA ASP A 216 -11.57 -16.27 4.83
C ASP A 216 -10.63 -16.82 5.90
N GLY A 217 -9.38 -17.12 5.54
CA GLY A 217 -8.36 -17.60 6.44
C GLY A 217 -7.99 -16.59 7.53
N PHE A 218 -7.84 -15.33 7.19
CA PHE A 218 -7.60 -14.26 8.17
C PHE A 218 -8.76 -14.13 9.14
N ARG A 219 -10.00 -14.17 8.65
CA ARG A 219 -11.20 -14.09 9.50
C ARG A 219 -11.33 -15.31 10.41
N ALA A 220 -11.02 -16.49 9.90
CA ALA A 220 -10.99 -17.72 10.71
C ALA A 220 -9.94 -17.67 11.82
N ALA A 221 -8.83 -16.96 11.58
CA ALA A 221 -7.78 -16.72 12.58
C ALA A 221 -8.15 -15.61 13.59
N GLY A 222 -9.30 -14.96 13.45
CA GLY A 222 -9.83 -13.97 14.39
C GLY A 222 -9.62 -12.52 13.97
N TYR A 223 -9.10 -12.25 12.77
CA TYR A 223 -8.89 -10.88 12.29
C TYR A 223 -10.12 -10.34 11.57
N THR A 224 -10.35 -9.04 11.73
CA THR A 224 -11.27 -8.26 10.88
C THR A 224 -10.55 -7.85 9.60
N VAL A 225 -11.17 -8.11 8.49
CA VAL A 225 -10.63 -7.75 7.17
C VAL A 225 -11.70 -7.01 6.36
#